data_b133902d58053e90bd2f5ea3b1e2a062
#
_entry.id   b133902d58053e90bd2f5ea3b1e2a062
#
_cell.length_a   1.000
_cell.length_b   1.000
_cell.length_c   1.000
_cell.angle_alpha   90.00
_cell.angle_beta   90.00
_cell.angle_gamma   90.00
#
_symmetry.space_group_name_H-M   'P 1'
#
loop_
_entity.id
_entity.type
_entity.pdbx_description
1 polymer ?
#
loop_
_entity_poly.entity_id
_entity_poly.type
_entity_poly.pdbx_seq_one_letter_code
_entity_poly.pdbx_strand_id
1 'polypeptide(L)'
;MIVLHVLFYLANVISSKTPRLFAIDNIETSLNPHLCQHVMTKICELAKEHEKQILITTHNPAILDGLNLFDDDIRLFEVFRTEIGETKTRRIKLKPNTDGEKYKLSELWTRGFLGAISDKF
;
A
#
# COMPACT_ATOMS: atom_id res chain seq x y z
N MET A 1 -5.22 -18.11 10.70
CA MET A 1 -5.84 -17.41 11.83
C MET A 1 -5.58 -15.91 11.72
N ILE A 2 -6.63 -15.17 11.40
CA ILE A 2 -6.55 -13.73 11.06
C ILE A 2 -5.98 -12.90 12.20
N VAL A 3 -6.43 -13.14 13.43
CA VAL A 3 -6.02 -12.36 14.61
C VAL A 3 -4.51 -12.47 14.85
N LEU A 4 -3.94 -13.66 14.70
CA LEU A 4 -2.50 -13.87 14.89
C LEU A 4 -1.68 -13.12 13.84
N HIS A 5 -2.12 -13.10 12.58
CA HIS A 5 -1.42 -12.36 11.51
C HIS A 5 -1.43 -10.85 11.78
N VAL A 6 -2.58 -10.31 12.17
CA VAL A 6 -2.69 -8.88 12.50
C VAL A 6 -1.81 -8.53 13.69
N LEU A 7 -1.86 -9.33 14.76
CA LEU A 7 -1.02 -9.11 15.95
C LEU A 7 0.47 -9.19 15.61
N PHE A 8 0.85 -10.13 14.77
CA PHE A 8 2.24 -10.28 14.31
C PHE A 8 2.73 -9.03 13.57
N TYR A 9 1.94 -8.54 12.62
CA TYR A 9 2.30 -7.33 11.87
C TYR A 9 2.43 -6.12 12.77
N LEU A 10 1.43 -5.88 13.63
CA LEU A 10 1.44 -4.73 14.53
C LEU A 10 2.58 -4.81 15.55
N ALA A 11 2.85 -5.99 16.09
CA ALA A 11 3.95 -6.19 17.04
C ALA A 11 5.30 -5.88 16.40
N ASN A 12 5.52 -6.27 15.14
CA ASN A 12 6.76 -5.96 14.43
C ASN A 12 6.93 -4.47 14.17
N VAL A 13 5.84 -3.76 13.89
CA VAL A 13 5.91 -2.30 13.69
C VAL A 13 6.23 -1.56 14.98
N ILE A 14 5.65 -2.01 16.08
CA ILE A 14 5.79 -1.33 17.39
C ILE A 14 7.10 -1.67 18.10
N SER A 15 7.63 -2.87 17.91
CA SER A 15 8.77 -3.37 18.66
C SER A 15 10.05 -2.60 18.36
N SER A 16 10.74 -2.16 19.41
CA SER A 16 12.09 -1.58 19.28
C SER A 16 13.16 -2.61 18.93
N LYS A 17 12.84 -3.90 19.04
CA LYS A 17 13.75 -5.00 18.71
C LYS A 17 13.76 -5.35 17.23
N THR A 18 12.74 -4.93 16.47
CA THR A 18 12.73 -5.13 15.03
C THR A 18 13.53 -4.03 14.34
N PRO A 19 14.15 -4.32 13.17
CA PRO A 19 14.87 -3.29 12.41
C PRO A 19 13.96 -2.11 12.04
N ARG A 20 14.57 -0.94 11.80
CA ARG A 20 13.83 0.22 11.28
C ARG A 20 13.27 0.00 9.89
N LEU A 21 13.96 -0.80 9.09
CA LEU A 21 13.51 -1.19 7.75
C LEU A 21 13.23 -2.68 7.74
N PHE A 22 12.01 -3.06 7.39
CA PHE A 22 11.64 -4.45 7.16
C PHE A 22 10.56 -4.56 6.09
N ALA A 23 10.35 -5.77 5.60
CA ALA A 23 9.41 -6.03 4.51
C ALA A 23 8.32 -7.00 4.96
N ILE A 24 7.12 -6.79 4.41
CA ILE A 24 5.98 -7.70 4.54
C ILE A 24 5.53 -8.07 3.14
N ASP A 25 5.64 -9.34 2.81
CA ASP A 25 5.22 -9.85 1.50
C ASP A 25 3.78 -10.38 1.58
N ASN A 26 2.98 -10.04 0.57
CA ASN A 26 1.58 -10.48 0.49
C ASN A 26 0.79 -10.23 1.78
N ILE A 27 0.76 -8.98 2.21
CA ILE A 27 0.15 -8.59 3.49
C ILE A 27 -1.32 -9.01 3.61
N GLU A 28 -2.03 -9.14 2.49
CA GLU A 28 -3.44 -9.50 2.44
C GLU A 28 -3.72 -10.97 2.75
N THR A 29 -2.69 -11.80 2.85
CA THR A 29 -2.86 -13.23 3.14
C THR A 29 -3.65 -13.41 4.44
N SER A 30 -4.76 -14.15 4.37
CA SER A 30 -5.69 -14.41 5.48
C SER A 30 -6.53 -13.21 5.94
N LEU A 31 -6.47 -12.07 5.26
CA LEU A 31 -7.28 -10.89 5.59
C LEU A 31 -8.47 -10.75 4.63
N ASN A 32 -9.64 -10.41 5.15
CA ASN A 32 -10.76 -10.02 4.30
C ASN A 32 -10.57 -8.56 3.81
N PRO A 33 -11.26 -8.12 2.74
CA PRO A 33 -11.05 -6.78 2.18
C PRO A 33 -11.27 -5.63 3.17
N HIS A 34 -12.27 -5.76 4.04
CA HIS A 34 -12.57 -4.73 5.03
C HIS A 34 -11.45 -4.60 6.06
N LEU A 35 -10.94 -5.72 6.53
CA LEU A 35 -9.82 -5.76 7.47
C LEU A 35 -8.52 -5.28 6.83
N CYS A 36 -8.29 -5.57 5.55
CA CYS A 36 -7.12 -5.08 4.81
C CYS A 36 -7.00 -3.56 4.88
N GLN A 37 -8.08 -2.84 4.64
CA GLN A 37 -8.08 -1.39 4.69
C GLN A 37 -7.71 -0.87 6.08
N HIS A 38 -8.33 -1.41 7.11
CA HIS A 38 -8.07 -0.99 8.50
C HIS A 38 -6.66 -1.31 8.96
N VAL A 39 -6.17 -2.50 8.67
CA VAL A 39 -4.81 -2.91 9.03
C VAL A 39 -3.79 -2.01 8.34
N MET A 40 -3.99 -1.71 7.07
CA MET A 40 -3.07 -0.87 6.32
C MET A 40 -3.00 0.54 6.88
N THR A 41 -4.15 1.15 7.17
CA THR A 41 -4.22 2.47 7.79
C THR A 41 -3.47 2.47 9.13
N LYS A 42 -3.69 1.46 9.96
CA LYS A 42 -3.05 1.36 11.27
C LYS A 42 -1.53 1.16 11.17
N ILE A 43 -1.09 0.34 10.23
CA ILE A 43 0.34 0.13 9.99
C ILE A 43 1.01 1.45 9.59
N CYS A 44 0.40 2.24 8.71
CA CYS A 44 0.93 3.54 8.31
C CYS A 44 1.07 4.50 9.51
N GLU A 45 0.06 4.58 10.35
CA GLU A 45 0.09 5.42 11.54
C GLU A 45 1.21 4.99 12.51
N LEU A 46 1.28 3.71 12.82
CA LEU A 46 2.26 3.17 13.77
C LEU A 46 3.68 3.23 13.22
N ALA A 47 3.87 3.05 11.93
CA ALA A 47 5.18 3.16 11.29
C ALA A 47 5.75 4.57 11.45
N LYS A 48 4.92 5.60 11.28
CA LYS A 48 5.33 6.98 11.50
C LYS A 48 5.67 7.23 12.97
N GLU A 49 4.81 6.79 13.87
CA GLU A 49 4.98 6.98 15.31
C GLU A 49 6.26 6.33 15.83
N HIS A 50 6.59 5.14 15.33
CA HIS A 50 7.77 4.37 15.75
C HIS A 50 8.99 4.54 14.83
N GLU A 51 8.93 5.47 13.88
CA GLU A 51 10.01 5.77 12.94
C GLU A 51 10.49 4.53 12.17
N LYS A 52 9.54 3.71 11.73
CA LYS A 52 9.80 2.51 10.92
C LYS A 52 9.59 2.81 9.44
N GLN A 53 10.40 2.19 8.60
CA GLN A 53 10.20 2.14 7.16
C GLN A 53 9.81 0.72 6.78
N ILE A 54 8.65 0.57 6.12
CA ILE A 54 8.11 -0.74 5.79
C ILE A 54 7.89 -0.83 4.29
N LEU A 55 8.43 -1.89 3.70
CA LEU A 55 8.19 -2.24 2.30
C LEU A 55 7.14 -3.35 2.25
N ILE A 56 6.00 -3.07 1.63
CA ILE A 56 4.86 -3.99 1.62
C ILE A 56 4.54 -4.35 0.18
N THR A 57 4.34 -5.65 -0.09
CA THR A 57 3.82 -6.12 -1.37
C THR A 57 2.39 -6.60 -1.22
N THR A 58 1.60 -6.44 -2.28
CA THR A 58 0.21 -6.88 -2.30
C THR A 58 -0.27 -7.12 -3.72
N HIS A 59 -1.22 -8.03 -3.86
CA HIS A 59 -2.01 -8.25 -5.09
C HIS A 59 -3.49 -7.89 -4.87
N ASN A 60 -3.85 -7.41 -3.69
CA ASN A 60 -5.24 -7.13 -3.34
C ASN A 60 -5.54 -5.63 -3.41
N PRO A 61 -6.45 -5.20 -4.30
CA PRO A 61 -6.81 -3.78 -4.41
C PRO A 61 -7.31 -3.16 -3.10
N ALA A 62 -7.95 -3.93 -2.23
CA ALA A 62 -8.50 -3.42 -0.97
C ALA A 62 -7.43 -2.83 -0.04
N ILE A 63 -6.19 -3.29 -0.12
CA ILE A 63 -5.06 -2.74 0.65
C ILE A 63 -4.86 -1.27 0.31
N LEU A 64 -5.06 -0.89 -0.94
CA LEU A 64 -4.80 0.47 -1.42
C LEU A 64 -5.74 1.51 -0.79
N ASP A 65 -6.95 1.11 -0.42
CA ASP A 65 -7.93 2.02 0.17
C ASP A 65 -7.54 2.48 1.58
N GLY A 66 -6.59 1.80 2.21
CA GLY A 66 -6.00 2.23 3.49
C GLY A 66 -4.85 3.22 3.35
N LEU A 67 -4.48 3.59 2.12
CA LEU A 67 -3.35 4.47 1.86
C LEU A 67 -3.80 5.91 1.58
N ASN A 68 -3.11 6.86 2.18
CA ASN A 68 -3.23 8.27 1.83
C ASN A 68 -2.01 8.68 0.98
N LEU A 69 -2.16 8.68 -0.33
CA LEU A 69 -1.06 9.01 -1.25
C LEU A 69 -0.74 10.51 -1.32
N PHE A 70 -1.53 11.37 -0.70
CA PHE A 70 -1.18 12.79 -0.54
C PHE A 70 -0.13 12.98 0.55
N ASP A 71 0.10 11.99 1.39
CA ASP A 71 1.17 11.98 2.38
C ASP A 71 2.45 11.46 1.70
N ASP A 72 3.50 12.28 1.63
CA ASP A 72 4.75 11.91 0.97
C ASP A 72 5.51 10.78 1.66
N ASP A 73 5.17 10.47 2.90
CA ASP A 73 5.74 9.34 3.62
C ASP A 73 5.10 8.00 3.19
N ILE A 74 3.98 8.05 2.48
CA ILE A 74 3.29 6.88 1.96
C ILE A 74 3.45 6.87 0.44
N ARG A 75 4.11 5.83 -0.08
CA ARG A 75 4.46 5.74 -1.50
C ARG A 75 3.93 4.44 -2.07
N LEU A 76 3.28 4.54 -3.22
CA LEU A 76 2.79 3.40 -3.98
C LEU A 76 3.62 3.25 -5.25
N PHE A 77 4.13 2.04 -5.48
CA PHE A 77 4.85 1.71 -6.71
C PHE A 77 4.12 0.59 -7.44
N GLU A 78 3.97 0.74 -8.73
CA GLU A 78 3.55 -0.34 -9.61
C GLU A 78 4.79 -1.05 -10.15
N VAL A 79 4.78 -2.37 -10.07
CA VAL A 79 5.80 -3.23 -10.68
C VAL A 79 5.18 -3.85 -11.93
N PHE A 80 5.79 -3.65 -13.07
CA PHE A 80 5.26 -4.14 -14.33
C PHE A 80 6.36 -4.68 -15.23
N ARG A 81 5.95 -5.50 -16.20
CA ARG A 81 6.86 -6.05 -17.18
C ARG A 81 6.62 -5.35 -18.52
N THR A 82 7.70 -4.94 -19.18
CA THR A 82 7.63 -4.35 -20.52
C THR A 82 7.42 -5.41 -21.58
N GLU A 83 7.06 -5.00 -22.79
CA GLU A 83 6.87 -5.90 -23.94
C GLU A 83 8.14 -6.71 -24.28
N ILE A 84 9.32 -6.14 -24.00
CA ILE A 84 10.60 -6.81 -24.22
C ILE A 84 11.06 -7.67 -23.02
N GLY A 85 10.22 -7.82 -22.00
CA GLY A 85 10.47 -8.68 -20.84
C GLY A 85 11.24 -8.05 -19.69
N GLU A 86 11.50 -6.75 -19.72
CA GLU A 86 12.15 -6.05 -18.61
C GLU A 86 11.15 -5.78 -17.49
N THR A 87 11.59 -5.95 -16.25
CA THR A 87 10.81 -5.55 -15.06
C THR A 87 11.12 -4.11 -14.72
N LYS A 88 10.10 -3.28 -14.64
CA LYS A 88 10.22 -1.86 -14.27
C LYS A 88 9.29 -1.52 -13.13
N THR A 89 9.61 -0.42 -12.45
CA THR A 89 8.77 0.14 -11.40
C THR A 89 8.49 1.59 -11.71
N ARG A 90 7.31 2.06 -11.28
CA ARG A 90 6.99 3.48 -11.34
C ARG A 90 6.16 3.88 -10.14
N ARG A 91 6.42 5.08 -9.64
CA ARG A 91 5.67 5.62 -8.51
C ARG A 91 4.33 6.15 -8.99
N ILE A 92 3.28 5.79 -8.28
CA ILE A 92 1.92 6.30 -8.51
C ILE A 92 1.67 7.49 -7.60
N LYS A 93 1.36 8.63 -8.19
CA LYS A 93 0.97 9.83 -7.47
C LYS A 93 -0.43 10.25 -7.88
N LEU A 94 -1.20 10.75 -6.92
CA LEU A 94 -2.50 11.34 -7.20
C LEU A 94 -2.35 12.84 -7.36
N LYS A 95 -2.98 13.39 -8.41
CA LYS A 95 -3.16 14.83 -8.52
C LYS A 95 -4.31 15.27 -7.65
N PRO A 96 -4.24 16.48 -7.04
CA PRO A 96 -5.41 17.05 -6.40
C PRO A 96 -6.53 17.10 -7.42
N ASN A 97 -7.65 16.47 -7.08
CA ASN A 97 -8.79 16.47 -7.98
C ASN A 97 -9.50 17.82 -7.90
N THR A 98 -9.57 18.52 -9.02
CA THR A 98 -10.26 19.82 -9.13
C THR A 98 -11.78 19.70 -9.05
N ASP A 99 -12.31 18.50 -9.30
CA ASP A 99 -13.75 18.27 -9.36
C ASP A 99 -14.35 17.70 -8.07
N GLY A 100 -13.55 17.51 -7.03
CA GLY A 100 -14.02 17.02 -5.73
C GLY A 100 -14.41 15.53 -5.72
N GLU A 101 -14.26 14.83 -6.81
CA GLU A 101 -14.53 13.39 -6.87
C GLU A 101 -13.40 12.61 -6.23
N LYS A 102 -13.72 11.86 -5.19
CA LYS A 102 -12.77 10.96 -4.54
C LYS A 102 -12.95 9.54 -5.11
N TYR A 103 -12.04 9.14 -5.98
CA TYR A 103 -11.98 7.76 -6.42
C TYR A 103 -11.22 6.91 -5.41
N LYS A 104 -11.75 5.73 -5.12
CA LYS A 104 -11.00 4.73 -4.36
C LYS A 104 -9.87 4.17 -5.22
N LEU A 105 -8.69 4.02 -4.63
CA LEU A 105 -7.54 3.43 -5.33
C LEU A 105 -7.82 2.00 -5.79
N SER A 106 -8.58 1.22 -5.01
CA SER A 106 -9.00 -0.12 -5.40
C SER A 106 -9.83 -0.13 -6.67
N GLU A 107 -10.74 0.81 -6.83
CA GLU A 107 -11.55 0.95 -8.05
C GLU A 107 -10.70 1.34 -9.25
N LEU A 108 -9.77 2.26 -9.08
CA LEU A 108 -8.87 2.67 -10.16
C LEU A 108 -8.01 1.50 -10.62
N TRP A 109 -7.53 0.69 -9.70
CA TRP A 109 -6.74 -0.49 -10.06
C TRP A 109 -7.58 -1.52 -10.80
N THR A 110 -8.75 -1.89 -10.29
CA THR A 110 -9.62 -2.89 -10.93
C THR A 110 -10.11 -2.46 -12.30
N ARG A 111 -10.24 -1.16 -12.54
CA ARG A 111 -10.59 -0.61 -13.85
C ARG A 111 -9.38 -0.44 -14.79
N GLY A 112 -8.18 -0.73 -14.31
CA GLY A 112 -6.94 -0.55 -15.08
C GLY A 112 -6.46 0.90 -15.21
N PHE A 113 -7.07 1.84 -14.49
CA PHE A 113 -6.74 3.26 -14.60
C PHE A 113 -5.43 3.67 -13.92
N LEU A 114 -4.90 2.88 -13.00
CA LEU A 114 -3.63 3.22 -12.36
C LEU A 114 -2.49 3.29 -13.37
N GLY A 115 -2.45 2.37 -14.33
CA GLY A 115 -1.48 2.43 -15.43
C GLY A 115 -1.67 3.66 -16.29
N ALA A 116 -2.90 3.98 -16.68
CA ALA A 116 -3.20 5.16 -17.49
C ALA A 116 -2.94 6.47 -16.74
N ILE A 117 -3.18 6.50 -15.45
CA ILE A 117 -2.91 7.67 -14.60
C ILE A 117 -1.40 7.91 -14.50
N SER A 118 -0.62 6.86 -14.31
CA SER A 118 0.83 6.99 -14.20
C SER A 118 1.50 7.47 -15.49
N ASP A 119 0.94 7.13 -16.65
CA ASP A 119 1.45 7.58 -17.94
C ASP A 119 1.23 9.09 -18.20
N LYS A 120 0.33 9.70 -17.45
CA LYS A 120 0.00 11.13 -17.56
C LYS A 120 0.72 12.00 -16.54
N PHE A 121 1.44 11.38 -15.68
CA PHE A 121 2.20 12.05 -14.64
C PHE A 121 3.70 11.91 -14.93
#